data_737daf0d8e3f0575dceba5b99eded042
#
_entry.id   737daf0d8e3f0575dceba5b99eded042
#
_cell.length_a   1.000
_cell.length_b   1.000
_cell.length_c   1.000
_cell.angle_alpha   90.00
_cell.angle_beta   90.00
_cell.angle_gamma   90.00
#
_symmetry.space_group_name_H-M   'P 1'
#
loop_
_entity.id
_entity.type
_entity.pdbx_description
1 polymer ?
#
loop_
_entity_poly.entity_id
_entity_poly.type
_entity_poly.pdbx_seq_one_letter_code
_entity_poly.pdbx_strand_id
1 'polypeptide(L)'
;VKSCFERYGYAPIETPAMENIETLTGKYGEEGDRLIFKILNSGDFLSKSKIDKKTTSKSLSVDIANKALRYDLTVPFARFVVNNQNDITFPFKRYQMQNVWRADRPQKGRFREFYQCDADVIGSKSLFNEIELIQLCDDIFSDLNIPNVEILINNRKILSAMIEMMSSTNIFNDFVIILDKLEKIGIENVKNELVKIGVQKDKLNILDSFLNIRDVNDLKALLNDSEIGNKGVAELDFIIKKIDKLSLKNSEVKFDISLARGLNYYTGSIFEVKSSDINIGSIAGGGRYDDLTSIFGLNDVSGVGISFGIDRIFLVMDELNLFPKNIDVSSQVLFLNFGEEEASYCLALLKQLRENNINSELYPTDDKIKKQMNYANKKRVQFVVMIGEDEIKSGELTIKDM
;
A
#
# COMPACT_ATOMS: atom_id res chain seq x y z
N VAL A 1 -8.28 -6.83 5.21
CA VAL A 1 -8.10 -5.79 4.17
C VAL A 1 -9.08 -6.02 3.01
N LYS A 2 -9.00 -7.15 2.27
CA LYS A 2 -9.89 -7.44 1.12
C LYS A 2 -11.37 -7.29 1.47
N SER A 3 -11.83 -7.92 2.54
CA SER A 3 -13.24 -7.85 2.98
C SER A 3 -13.69 -6.42 3.32
N CYS A 4 -12.79 -5.56 3.81
CA CYS A 4 -13.06 -4.14 3.99
C CYS A 4 -13.29 -3.46 2.65
N PHE A 5 -12.40 -3.63 1.67
CA PHE A 5 -12.57 -3.05 0.34
C PHE A 5 -13.93 -3.43 -0.27
N GLU A 6 -14.30 -4.71 -0.18
CA GLU A 6 -15.58 -5.20 -0.69
C GLU A 6 -16.79 -4.60 0.03
N ARG A 7 -16.73 -4.41 1.37
CA ARG A 7 -17.77 -3.73 2.17
C ARG A 7 -17.99 -2.28 1.72
N TYR A 8 -16.92 -1.61 1.27
CA TYR A 8 -16.99 -0.23 0.77
C TYR A 8 -17.34 -0.13 -0.72
N GLY A 9 -17.64 -1.26 -1.37
CA GLY A 9 -18.07 -1.32 -2.77
C GLY A 9 -16.94 -1.16 -3.79
N TYR A 10 -15.70 -1.46 -3.41
CA TYR A 10 -14.58 -1.49 -4.34
C TYR A 10 -14.57 -2.80 -5.13
N ALA A 11 -14.40 -2.71 -6.44
CA ALA A 11 -14.28 -3.86 -7.34
C ALA A 11 -12.82 -4.31 -7.50
N PRO A 12 -12.54 -5.63 -7.54
CA PRO A 12 -11.20 -6.13 -7.77
C PRO A 12 -10.73 -5.91 -9.20
N ILE A 13 -9.49 -5.47 -9.37
CA ILE A 13 -8.80 -5.49 -10.65
C ILE A 13 -7.37 -5.99 -10.49
N GLU A 14 -6.78 -6.44 -11.58
CA GLU A 14 -5.36 -6.76 -11.68
C GLU A 14 -4.75 -6.14 -12.94
N THR A 15 -3.50 -5.73 -12.85
CA THR A 15 -2.72 -5.24 -13.99
C THR A 15 -1.47 -6.10 -14.16
N PRO A 16 -0.87 -6.15 -15.36
CA PRO A 16 0.36 -6.89 -15.58
C PRO A 16 1.50 -6.44 -14.67
N ALA A 17 2.33 -7.38 -14.22
CA ALA A 17 3.54 -7.07 -13.45
C ALA A 17 4.61 -6.33 -14.30
N MET A 18 4.66 -6.66 -15.59
CA MET A 18 5.56 -6.05 -16.58
C MET A 18 4.80 -5.00 -17.37
N GLU A 19 5.29 -3.78 -17.32
CA GLU A 19 4.79 -2.64 -18.09
C GLU A 19 5.78 -2.22 -19.18
N ASN A 20 5.33 -1.46 -20.17
CA ASN A 20 6.22 -0.74 -21.05
C ASN A 20 7.01 0.27 -20.23
N ILE A 21 8.32 0.39 -20.47
CA ILE A 21 9.17 1.32 -19.70
C ILE A 21 8.65 2.77 -19.80
N GLU A 22 8.11 3.17 -20.95
CA GLU A 22 7.53 4.49 -21.19
C GLU A 22 6.29 4.76 -20.31
N THR A 23 5.54 3.71 -19.95
CA THR A 23 4.40 3.82 -19.02
C THR A 23 4.85 4.28 -17.64
N LEU A 24 6.02 3.83 -17.19
CA LEU A 24 6.50 4.04 -15.83
C LEU A 24 7.45 5.24 -15.70
N THR A 25 8.36 5.45 -16.67
CA THR A 25 9.38 6.51 -16.58
C THR A 25 8.79 7.91 -16.68
N GLY A 26 9.39 8.85 -15.94
CA GLY A 26 8.95 10.25 -15.86
C GLY A 26 7.71 10.50 -15.00
N LYS A 27 7.21 9.49 -14.28
CA LYS A 27 6.00 9.59 -13.45
C LYS A 27 6.32 9.72 -11.96
N TYR A 28 7.45 9.20 -11.53
CA TYR A 28 7.84 9.10 -10.11
C TYR A 28 8.92 10.11 -9.70
N GLY A 29 9.34 10.98 -10.62
CA GLY A 29 10.50 11.85 -10.45
C GLY A 29 11.82 11.12 -10.69
N GLU A 30 12.95 11.85 -10.69
CA GLU A 30 14.26 11.27 -11.00
C GLU A 30 14.69 10.17 -10.03
N GLU A 31 14.37 10.32 -8.74
CA GLU A 31 14.70 9.32 -7.72
C GLU A 31 13.90 8.04 -7.95
N GLY A 32 12.58 8.13 -8.15
CA GLY A 32 11.72 6.99 -8.44
C GLY A 32 12.10 6.27 -9.73
N ASP A 33 12.42 7.01 -10.78
CA ASP A 33 12.84 6.44 -12.07
C ASP A 33 14.13 5.62 -11.97
N ARG A 34 15.05 5.98 -11.06
CA ARG A 34 16.26 5.18 -10.76
C ARG A 34 15.97 3.86 -10.06
N LEU A 35 14.85 3.78 -9.36
CA LEU A 35 14.46 2.60 -8.60
C LEU A 35 13.60 1.61 -9.40
N ILE A 36 13.27 1.90 -10.66
CA ILE A 36 12.53 1.01 -11.54
C ILE A 36 13.44 -0.15 -11.98
N PHE A 37 13.03 -1.38 -11.72
CA PHE A 37 13.66 -2.57 -12.26
C PHE A 37 13.36 -2.72 -13.75
N LYS A 38 14.37 -2.60 -14.59
CA LYS A 38 14.28 -2.76 -16.05
C LYS A 38 14.49 -4.23 -16.42
N ILE A 39 13.74 -4.70 -17.42
CA ILE A 39 13.81 -6.07 -17.92
C ILE A 39 14.50 -6.05 -19.27
N LEU A 40 15.60 -6.80 -19.39
CA LEU A 40 16.31 -6.96 -20.65
C LEU A 40 15.41 -7.58 -21.72
N ASN A 41 15.49 -7.08 -22.94
CA ASN A 41 14.79 -7.66 -24.08
C ASN A 41 15.23 -9.11 -24.30
N SER A 42 14.31 -9.97 -24.73
CA SER A 42 14.63 -11.37 -25.04
C SER A 42 15.47 -11.50 -26.32
N GLY A 43 16.26 -12.56 -26.38
CA GLY A 43 17.14 -12.85 -27.52
C GLY A 43 18.44 -12.04 -27.48
N ASP A 44 18.98 -11.68 -28.65
CA ASP A 44 20.18 -10.85 -28.76
C ASP A 44 19.82 -9.37 -28.55
N PHE A 45 19.74 -8.97 -27.27
CA PHE A 45 19.36 -7.61 -26.86
C PHE A 45 20.40 -6.54 -27.18
N LEU A 46 21.64 -6.94 -27.59
CA LEU A 46 22.70 -6.01 -28.02
C LEU A 46 22.68 -5.75 -29.51
N SER A 47 22.04 -6.60 -30.32
CA SER A 47 22.10 -6.53 -31.80
C SER A 47 21.68 -5.19 -32.40
N LYS A 48 20.82 -4.43 -31.71
CA LYS A 48 20.33 -3.12 -32.13
C LYS A 48 21.04 -1.94 -31.45
N SER A 49 21.91 -2.22 -30.48
CA SER A 49 22.56 -1.19 -29.66
C SER A 49 23.86 -0.72 -30.29
N LYS A 50 24.05 0.60 -30.35
CA LYS A 50 25.30 1.21 -30.73
C LYS A 50 26.11 1.54 -29.49
N ILE A 51 27.08 0.67 -29.17
CA ILE A 51 27.93 0.85 -27.99
C ILE A 51 29.24 1.51 -28.41
N ASP A 52 29.52 2.69 -27.85
CA ASP A 52 30.74 3.44 -28.01
C ASP A 52 31.30 3.94 -26.67
N LYS A 53 32.40 4.69 -26.70
CA LYS A 53 33.04 5.27 -25.50
C LYS A 53 32.16 6.31 -24.76
N LYS A 54 31.10 6.82 -25.40
CA LYS A 54 30.16 7.81 -24.82
C LYS A 54 28.88 7.16 -24.31
N THR A 55 28.71 5.86 -24.54
CA THR A 55 27.49 5.14 -24.09
C THR A 55 27.42 5.10 -22.57
N THR A 56 26.34 5.64 -22.04
CA THR A 56 26.02 5.62 -20.60
C THR A 56 25.04 4.51 -20.29
N SER A 57 24.95 4.09 -19.03
CA SER A 57 23.94 3.13 -18.59
C SER A 57 22.51 3.61 -18.92
N LYS A 58 22.26 4.92 -18.86
CA LYS A 58 20.95 5.52 -19.17
C LYS A 58 20.63 5.38 -20.66
N SER A 59 21.56 5.73 -21.56
CA SER A 59 21.34 5.62 -23.00
C SER A 59 21.21 4.15 -23.44
N LEU A 60 22.09 3.28 -22.96
CA LEU A 60 22.04 1.86 -23.30
C LEU A 60 20.75 1.19 -22.81
N SER A 61 20.27 1.53 -21.62
CA SER A 61 19.07 0.91 -21.06
C SER A 61 17.81 1.15 -21.90
N VAL A 62 17.73 2.24 -22.66
CA VAL A 62 16.61 2.52 -23.58
C VAL A 62 16.60 1.53 -24.76
N ASP A 63 17.79 1.15 -25.24
CA ASP A 63 17.91 0.24 -26.39
C ASP A 63 17.67 -1.22 -26.03
N ILE A 64 18.09 -1.63 -24.81
CA ILE A 64 18.14 -3.04 -24.40
C ILE A 64 16.98 -3.47 -23.50
N ALA A 65 16.13 -2.54 -23.03
CA ALA A 65 15.04 -2.82 -22.11
C ALA A 65 13.78 -2.04 -22.49
N ASN A 66 12.82 -2.71 -23.12
CA ASN A 66 11.51 -2.13 -23.48
C ASN A 66 10.47 -2.30 -22.37
N LYS A 67 10.75 -3.17 -21.40
CA LYS A 67 9.86 -3.50 -20.29
C LYS A 67 10.53 -3.22 -18.96
N ALA A 68 9.68 -2.99 -17.95
CA ALA A 68 10.11 -2.83 -16.57
C ALA A 68 9.06 -3.43 -15.62
N LEU A 69 9.46 -3.76 -14.40
CA LEU A 69 8.53 -4.15 -13.36
C LEU A 69 7.82 -2.91 -12.83
N ARG A 70 6.52 -3.02 -12.57
CA ARG A 70 5.73 -1.90 -12.02
C ARG A 70 6.26 -1.46 -10.65
N TYR A 71 6.37 -0.16 -10.49
CA TYR A 71 6.89 0.50 -9.29
C TYR A 71 5.81 0.68 -8.20
N ASP A 72 4.58 0.91 -8.65
CA ASP A 72 3.35 1.02 -7.85
C ASP A 72 2.17 0.40 -8.61
N LEU A 73 0.97 0.49 -8.03
CA LEU A 73 -0.27 0.03 -8.68
C LEU A 73 -1.08 1.19 -9.28
N THR A 74 -0.75 2.44 -8.95
CA THR A 74 -1.53 3.62 -9.35
C THR A 74 -1.27 4.02 -10.81
N VAL A 75 -0.02 4.04 -11.28
CA VAL A 75 0.29 4.37 -12.68
C VAL A 75 -0.23 3.31 -13.65
N PRO A 76 -0.04 1.99 -13.42
CA PRO A 76 -0.70 0.95 -14.20
C PRO A 76 -2.22 1.03 -14.18
N PHE A 77 -2.83 1.41 -13.06
CA PHE A 77 -4.27 1.63 -12.96
C PHE A 77 -4.74 2.79 -13.83
N ALA A 78 -4.05 3.93 -13.81
CA ALA A 78 -4.42 5.07 -14.68
C ALA A 78 -4.40 4.67 -16.17
N ARG A 79 -3.39 3.91 -16.60
CA ARG A 79 -3.33 3.34 -17.95
C ARG A 79 -4.50 2.38 -18.22
N PHE A 80 -4.83 1.51 -17.25
CA PHE A 80 -5.98 0.60 -17.35
C PHE A 80 -7.29 1.37 -17.57
N VAL A 81 -7.52 2.43 -16.81
CA VAL A 81 -8.73 3.28 -16.93
C VAL A 81 -8.82 3.89 -18.32
N VAL A 82 -7.73 4.45 -18.82
CA VAL A 82 -7.72 5.05 -20.17
C VAL A 82 -8.03 4.01 -21.25
N ASN A 83 -7.43 2.83 -21.16
CA ASN A 83 -7.65 1.77 -22.15
C ASN A 83 -9.07 1.19 -22.13
N ASN A 84 -9.76 1.27 -20.99
CA ASN A 84 -11.09 0.69 -20.80
C ASN A 84 -12.17 1.75 -20.49
N GLN A 85 -11.93 3.03 -20.83
CA GLN A 85 -12.79 4.15 -20.47
C GLN A 85 -14.24 4.02 -20.97
N ASN A 86 -14.47 3.30 -22.06
CA ASN A 86 -15.80 3.08 -22.64
C ASN A 86 -16.59 1.97 -21.91
N ASP A 87 -15.91 1.10 -21.18
CA ASP A 87 -16.49 -0.02 -20.45
C ASP A 87 -16.63 0.27 -18.94
N ILE A 88 -15.94 1.31 -18.46
CA ILE A 88 -15.95 1.72 -17.05
C ILE A 88 -17.06 2.72 -16.78
N THR A 89 -17.87 2.45 -15.77
CA THR A 89 -18.84 3.43 -15.24
C THR A 89 -18.18 4.31 -14.18
N PHE A 90 -18.15 5.62 -14.42
CA PHE A 90 -17.64 6.60 -13.45
C PHE A 90 -18.74 7.08 -12.50
N PRO A 91 -18.41 7.38 -11.20
CA PRO A 91 -17.12 7.15 -10.57
C PRO A 91 -16.83 5.66 -10.39
N PHE A 92 -15.60 5.26 -10.65
CA PHE A 92 -15.15 3.88 -10.54
C PHE A 92 -14.31 3.67 -9.28
N LYS A 93 -14.75 2.73 -8.45
CA LYS A 93 -14.06 2.31 -7.21
C LYS A 93 -13.40 0.95 -7.44
N ARG A 94 -12.07 0.91 -7.36
CA ARG A 94 -11.32 -0.34 -7.52
C ARG A 94 -10.45 -0.62 -6.32
N TYR A 95 -10.21 -1.90 -6.04
CA TYR A 95 -9.07 -2.31 -5.23
C TYR A 95 -8.15 -3.24 -6.03
N GLN A 96 -6.87 -3.22 -5.67
CA GLN A 96 -5.85 -4.07 -6.28
C GLN A 96 -4.85 -4.52 -5.22
N MET A 97 -4.57 -5.82 -5.16
CA MET A 97 -3.72 -6.42 -4.15
C MET A 97 -2.65 -7.26 -4.85
N GLN A 98 -1.50 -6.68 -5.13
CA GLN A 98 -0.45 -7.31 -5.93
C GLN A 98 0.95 -6.81 -5.52
N ASN A 99 1.99 -7.57 -5.93
CA ASN A 99 3.38 -7.20 -5.73
C ASN A 99 3.78 -6.00 -6.58
N VAL A 100 4.68 -5.19 -6.03
CA VAL A 100 5.40 -4.11 -6.70
C VAL A 100 6.90 -4.24 -6.44
N TRP A 101 7.73 -3.61 -7.29
CA TRP A 101 9.18 -3.78 -7.24
C TRP A 101 9.89 -2.45 -7.23
N ARG A 102 10.77 -2.25 -6.25
CA ARG A 102 11.61 -1.05 -6.13
C ARG A 102 13.04 -1.44 -5.85
N ALA A 103 13.99 -0.89 -6.58
CA ALA A 103 15.42 -1.17 -6.40
C ALA A 103 16.02 -0.44 -5.17
N ASP A 104 15.21 -0.25 -4.13
CA ASP A 104 15.61 0.33 -2.86
C ASP A 104 16.74 -0.47 -2.17
N ARG A 105 17.49 0.21 -1.32
CA ARG A 105 18.42 -0.48 -0.41
C ARG A 105 17.61 -1.22 0.66
N PRO A 106 17.75 -2.56 0.76
CA PRO A 106 17.02 -3.34 1.74
C PRO A 106 17.31 -2.91 3.18
N GLN A 107 16.25 -2.79 3.96
CA GLN A 107 16.32 -2.56 5.43
C GLN A 107 15.01 -3.06 6.06
N LYS A 108 14.90 -3.06 7.39
CA LYS A 108 13.67 -3.46 8.08
C LYS A 108 12.47 -2.65 7.56
N GLY A 109 11.42 -3.35 7.13
CA GLY A 109 10.22 -2.73 6.56
C GLY A 109 10.39 -2.11 5.17
N ARG A 110 11.50 -2.38 4.47
CA ARG A 110 11.74 -1.93 3.09
C ARG A 110 12.36 -3.04 2.27
N PHE A 111 11.57 -3.63 1.40
CA PHE A 111 11.92 -4.75 0.53
C PHE A 111 12.01 -4.28 -0.92
N ARG A 112 12.63 -5.09 -1.78
CA ARG A 112 12.71 -4.83 -3.22
C ARG A 112 11.49 -5.34 -3.96
N GLU A 113 10.86 -6.37 -3.46
CA GLU A 113 9.55 -6.87 -3.84
C GLU A 113 8.68 -6.86 -2.60
N PHE A 114 7.50 -6.26 -2.68
CA PHE A 114 6.59 -6.15 -1.56
C PHE A 114 5.14 -6.03 -2.05
N TYR A 115 4.21 -6.33 -1.17
CA TYR A 115 2.80 -6.40 -1.51
C TYR A 115 2.09 -5.08 -1.16
N GLN A 116 1.46 -4.47 -2.16
CA GLN A 116 0.59 -3.32 -1.97
C GLN A 116 -0.88 -3.71 -2.08
N CYS A 117 -1.70 -3.11 -1.24
CA CYS A 117 -3.15 -3.21 -1.29
C CYS A 117 -3.71 -1.80 -1.48
N ASP A 118 -4.09 -1.48 -2.70
CA ASP A 118 -4.54 -0.16 -3.09
C ASP A 118 -6.05 -0.11 -3.23
N ALA A 119 -6.66 0.98 -2.76
CA ALA A 119 -8.05 1.34 -3.00
C ALA A 119 -8.10 2.74 -3.62
N ASP A 120 -8.75 2.87 -4.77
CA ASP A 120 -8.88 4.14 -5.49
C ASP A 120 -10.30 4.39 -5.97
N VAL A 121 -10.67 5.66 -5.98
CA VAL A 121 -11.88 6.19 -6.62
C VAL A 121 -11.44 7.11 -7.73
N ILE A 122 -11.88 6.86 -8.97
CA ILE A 122 -11.57 7.69 -10.13
C ILE A 122 -12.84 8.17 -10.83
N GLY A 123 -12.77 9.37 -11.42
CA GLY A 123 -13.92 10.01 -12.09
C GLY A 123 -14.79 10.85 -11.16
N SER A 124 -14.26 11.27 -9.99
CA SER A 124 -14.98 12.15 -9.06
C SER A 124 -14.04 13.16 -8.40
N LYS A 125 -14.43 14.42 -8.40
CA LYS A 125 -13.74 15.52 -7.69
C LYS A 125 -14.27 15.73 -6.26
N SER A 126 -15.21 14.91 -5.80
CA SER A 126 -15.83 15.05 -4.48
C SER A 126 -14.84 14.73 -3.36
N LEU A 127 -14.72 15.61 -2.38
CA LEU A 127 -13.92 15.41 -1.17
C LEU A 127 -14.52 14.36 -0.22
N PHE A 128 -15.73 13.89 -0.45
CA PHE A 128 -16.28 12.76 0.29
C PHE A 128 -15.53 11.45 0.01
N ASN A 129 -14.81 11.37 -1.10
CA ASN A 129 -13.94 10.22 -1.39
C ASN A 129 -12.77 10.13 -0.41
N GLU A 130 -12.16 11.28 -0.06
CA GLU A 130 -11.11 11.35 0.96
C GLU A 130 -11.61 10.91 2.34
N ILE A 131 -12.81 11.37 2.70
CA ILE A 131 -13.45 11.03 3.97
C ILE A 131 -13.71 9.52 4.04
N GLU A 132 -14.22 8.93 2.95
CA GLU A 132 -14.45 7.49 2.85
C GLU A 132 -13.13 6.70 2.96
N LEU A 133 -12.04 7.16 2.32
CA LEU A 133 -10.73 6.51 2.43
C LEU A 133 -10.16 6.57 3.84
N ILE A 134 -10.38 7.66 4.58
CA ILE A 134 -9.99 7.78 5.98
C ILE A 134 -10.79 6.79 6.85
N GLN A 135 -12.10 6.67 6.63
CA GLN A 135 -12.94 5.68 7.32
C GLN A 135 -12.50 4.25 6.99
N LEU A 136 -12.20 3.98 5.73
CA LEU A 136 -11.68 2.69 5.27
C LEU A 136 -10.36 2.33 5.98
N CYS A 137 -9.47 3.30 6.17
CA CYS A 137 -8.24 3.10 6.96
C CYS A 137 -8.54 2.72 8.40
N ASP A 138 -9.40 3.47 9.06
CA ASP A 138 -9.78 3.23 10.44
C ASP A 138 -10.40 1.83 10.63
N ASP A 139 -11.30 1.43 9.72
CA ASP A 139 -11.92 0.12 9.73
C ASP A 139 -10.90 -1.02 9.51
N ILE A 140 -9.96 -0.86 8.56
CA ILE A 140 -8.93 -1.87 8.29
C ILE A 140 -8.02 -2.06 9.51
N PHE A 141 -7.53 -0.98 10.11
CA PHE A 141 -6.63 -1.08 11.25
C PHE A 141 -7.35 -1.53 12.53
N SER A 142 -8.63 -1.18 12.68
CA SER A 142 -9.49 -1.74 13.74
C SER A 142 -9.71 -3.23 13.58
N ASP A 143 -10.03 -3.72 12.37
CA ASP A 143 -10.21 -5.16 12.08
C ASP A 143 -8.90 -5.95 12.32
N LEU A 144 -7.74 -5.30 12.17
CA LEU A 144 -6.41 -5.88 12.44
C LEU A 144 -5.98 -5.73 13.92
N ASN A 145 -6.79 -5.07 14.75
CA ASN A 145 -6.50 -4.75 16.16
C ASN A 145 -5.17 -3.96 16.34
N ILE A 146 -4.74 -3.17 15.37
CA ILE A 146 -3.55 -2.32 15.48
C ILE A 146 -3.95 -1.06 16.26
N PRO A 147 -3.42 -0.83 17.47
CA PRO A 147 -3.76 0.33 18.28
C PRO A 147 -3.04 1.60 17.80
N ASN A 148 -3.50 2.76 18.31
CA ASN A 148 -2.81 4.05 18.22
C ASN A 148 -2.34 4.40 16.78
N VAL A 149 -3.28 4.33 15.82
CA VAL A 149 -3.02 4.67 14.42
C VAL A 149 -3.17 6.18 14.22
N GLU A 150 -2.16 6.82 13.63
CA GLU A 150 -2.20 8.22 13.24
C GLU A 150 -2.35 8.34 11.73
N ILE A 151 -3.35 9.11 11.29
CA ILE A 151 -3.58 9.47 9.89
C ILE A 151 -3.18 10.93 9.72
N LEU A 152 -1.99 11.16 9.20
CA LEU A 152 -1.50 12.51 8.90
C LEU A 152 -2.09 12.97 7.57
N ILE A 153 -2.57 14.22 7.53
CA ILE A 153 -3.17 14.82 6.33
C ILE A 153 -2.56 16.18 6.03
N ASN A 154 -2.31 16.44 4.75
CA ASN A 154 -1.92 17.75 4.20
C ASN A 154 -2.56 17.92 2.81
N ASN A 155 -2.24 19.04 2.15
CA ASN A 155 -2.69 19.33 0.79
C ASN A 155 -1.56 19.92 -0.06
N ARG A 156 -1.33 19.38 -1.25
CA ARG A 156 -0.28 19.83 -2.19
C ARG A 156 -0.44 21.31 -2.59
N LYS A 157 -1.67 21.83 -2.62
CA LYS A 157 -1.94 23.26 -2.90
C LYS A 157 -1.41 24.17 -1.82
N ILE A 158 -1.41 23.73 -0.54
CA ILE A 158 -0.80 24.47 0.57
C ILE A 158 0.72 24.51 0.39
N LEU A 159 1.34 23.39 0.03
CA LEU A 159 2.77 23.34 -0.27
C LEU A 159 3.14 24.21 -1.48
N SER A 160 2.27 24.29 -2.49
CA SER A 160 2.46 25.20 -3.64
C SER A 160 2.42 26.66 -3.21
N ALA A 161 1.47 27.04 -2.37
CA ALA A 161 1.38 28.39 -1.83
C ALA A 161 2.60 28.76 -0.98
N MET A 162 3.13 27.80 -0.19
CA MET A 162 4.36 28.02 0.57
C MET A 162 5.52 28.39 -0.35
N ILE A 163 5.68 27.70 -1.49
CA ILE A 163 6.73 28.00 -2.47
C ILE A 163 6.48 29.33 -3.18
N GLU A 164 5.24 29.66 -3.54
CA GLU A 164 4.90 30.95 -4.13
C GLU A 164 5.31 32.11 -3.22
N MET A 165 5.08 32.00 -1.92
CA MET A 165 5.53 33.01 -0.93
C MET A 165 7.04 33.09 -0.82
N MET A 166 7.76 32.01 -1.09
CA MET A 166 9.24 32.00 -1.15
C MET A 166 9.78 32.49 -2.50
N SER A 167 8.91 32.86 -3.45
CA SER A 167 9.25 33.40 -4.77
C SER A 167 9.93 32.44 -5.73
N SER A 168 9.60 31.12 -5.68
CA SER A 168 10.25 30.08 -6.48
C SER A 168 9.27 28.98 -6.91
N THR A 169 8.36 29.26 -7.85
CA THR A 169 7.40 28.28 -8.37
C THR A 169 8.03 27.13 -9.18
N ASN A 170 9.16 27.40 -9.84
CA ASN A 170 9.82 26.44 -10.72
C ASN A 170 10.54 25.27 -10.00
N ILE A 171 10.61 25.29 -8.66
CA ILE A 171 11.34 24.32 -7.84
C ILE A 171 10.42 23.46 -6.97
N PHE A 172 9.11 23.42 -7.27
CA PHE A 172 8.12 22.76 -6.42
C PHE A 172 8.46 21.28 -6.14
N ASN A 173 8.85 20.52 -7.15
CA ASN A 173 9.18 19.11 -6.96
C ASN A 173 10.41 18.90 -6.07
N ASP A 174 11.47 19.71 -6.29
CA ASP A 174 12.69 19.66 -5.47
C ASP A 174 12.40 20.09 -4.04
N PHE A 175 11.56 21.13 -3.85
CA PHE A 175 11.12 21.58 -2.53
C PHE A 175 10.42 20.46 -1.76
N VAL A 176 9.46 19.76 -2.39
CA VAL A 176 8.72 18.66 -1.77
C VAL A 176 9.66 17.53 -1.36
N ILE A 177 10.61 17.15 -2.23
CA ILE A 177 11.62 16.12 -1.94
C ILE A 177 12.53 16.52 -0.77
N ILE A 178 12.88 17.80 -0.66
CA ILE A 178 13.70 18.31 0.44
C ILE A 178 12.88 18.35 1.74
N LEU A 179 11.64 18.81 1.68
CA LEU A 179 10.75 18.89 2.84
C LEU A 179 10.43 17.51 3.41
N ASP A 180 10.22 16.51 2.56
CA ASP A 180 9.98 15.10 2.96
C ASP A 180 11.14 14.50 3.79
N LYS A 181 12.33 15.11 3.73
CA LYS A 181 13.49 14.70 4.54
C LYS A 181 13.57 15.40 5.89
N LEU A 182 12.62 16.29 6.23
CA LEU A 182 12.70 17.15 7.42
C LEU A 182 12.92 16.35 8.72
N GLU A 183 12.13 15.28 8.94
CA GLU A 183 12.30 14.43 10.13
C GLU A 183 13.68 13.76 10.19
N LYS A 184 14.29 13.50 9.04
CA LYS A 184 15.55 12.75 8.93
C LYS A 184 16.78 13.62 9.06
N ILE A 185 16.78 14.81 8.44
CA ILE A 185 17.98 15.67 8.36
C ILE A 185 17.89 16.94 9.21
N GLY A 186 16.68 17.25 9.73
CA GLY A 186 16.44 18.44 10.56
C GLY A 186 16.31 19.74 9.77
N ILE A 187 15.70 20.75 10.41
CA ILE A 187 15.30 22.02 9.77
C ILE A 187 16.46 22.78 9.16
N GLU A 188 17.63 22.84 9.84
CA GLU A 188 18.76 23.61 9.35
C GLU A 188 19.34 23.02 8.05
N ASN A 189 19.39 21.68 7.94
CA ASN A 189 19.85 21.05 6.71
C ASN A 189 18.82 21.21 5.58
N VAL A 190 17.51 21.16 5.89
CA VAL A 190 16.44 21.48 4.92
C VAL A 190 16.62 22.90 4.38
N LYS A 191 16.80 23.90 5.25
CA LYS A 191 17.07 25.30 4.84
C LYS A 191 18.30 25.40 3.93
N ASN A 192 19.38 24.72 4.29
CA ASN A 192 20.60 24.71 3.48
C ASN A 192 20.38 24.08 2.10
N GLU A 193 19.61 22.99 2.01
CA GLU A 193 19.26 22.39 0.72
C GLU A 193 18.34 23.29 -0.11
N LEU A 194 17.39 23.98 0.51
CA LEU A 194 16.50 24.94 -0.16
C LEU A 194 17.28 26.10 -0.77
N VAL A 195 18.30 26.63 -0.07
CA VAL A 195 19.19 27.66 -0.64
C VAL A 195 19.93 27.17 -1.87
N LYS A 196 20.39 25.90 -1.88
CA LYS A 196 21.09 25.31 -3.05
C LYS A 196 20.22 25.23 -4.30
N ILE A 197 18.90 25.06 -4.14
CA ILE A 197 17.95 25.03 -5.26
C ILE A 197 17.38 26.40 -5.61
N GLY A 198 17.86 27.48 -4.98
CA GLY A 198 17.55 28.86 -5.36
C GLY A 198 16.60 29.62 -4.46
N VAL A 199 16.20 29.09 -3.30
CA VAL A 199 15.43 29.84 -2.31
C VAL A 199 16.32 30.88 -1.65
N GLN A 200 15.84 32.13 -1.59
CA GLN A 200 16.57 33.24 -0.98
C GLN A 200 16.61 33.11 0.55
N LYS A 201 17.75 33.43 1.18
CA LYS A 201 17.94 33.23 2.61
C LYS A 201 16.95 34.01 3.49
N ASP A 202 16.59 35.24 3.08
CA ASP A 202 15.62 36.10 3.75
C ASP A 202 14.18 35.56 3.69
N LYS A 203 13.90 34.62 2.78
CA LYS A 203 12.60 33.95 2.64
C LYS A 203 12.47 32.66 3.45
N LEU A 204 13.55 32.16 4.05
CA LEU A 204 13.52 30.92 4.84
C LEU A 204 12.70 31.04 6.13
N ASN A 205 12.49 32.23 6.64
CA ASN A 205 11.59 32.49 7.78
C ASN A 205 10.13 32.11 7.47
N ILE A 206 9.74 32.11 6.19
CA ILE A 206 8.42 31.63 5.75
C ILE A 206 8.25 30.17 6.12
N LEU A 207 9.28 29.32 5.87
CA LEU A 207 9.25 27.91 6.26
C LEU A 207 9.04 27.75 7.77
N ASP A 208 9.75 28.54 8.59
CA ASP A 208 9.57 28.50 10.05
C ASP A 208 8.15 28.88 10.46
N SER A 209 7.57 29.89 9.81
CA SER A 209 6.18 30.28 10.06
C SER A 209 5.21 29.15 9.77
N PHE A 210 5.36 28.45 8.65
CA PHE A 210 4.53 27.30 8.29
C PHE A 210 4.71 26.13 9.25
N LEU A 211 5.95 25.76 9.59
CA LEU A 211 6.22 24.62 10.47
C LEU A 211 5.74 24.83 11.91
N ASN A 212 5.51 26.06 12.33
CA ASN A 212 4.93 26.39 13.62
C ASN A 212 3.40 26.31 13.66
N ILE A 213 2.73 26.21 12.50
CA ILE A 213 1.28 26.11 12.42
C ILE A 213 0.81 24.75 12.94
N ARG A 214 -0.22 24.78 13.77
CA ARG A 214 -0.85 23.58 14.34
C ARG A 214 -2.35 23.49 14.02
N ASP A 215 -2.94 24.57 13.53
CA ASP A 215 -4.36 24.70 13.27
C ASP A 215 -4.62 25.22 11.84
N VAL A 216 -5.70 24.74 11.23
CA VAL A 216 -6.12 25.14 9.87
C VAL A 216 -6.53 26.62 9.83
N ASN A 217 -6.99 27.22 10.94
CA ASN A 217 -7.34 28.64 10.98
C ASN A 217 -6.11 29.54 10.89
N ASP A 218 -4.98 29.15 11.49
CA ASP A 218 -3.72 29.86 11.37
C ASP A 218 -3.23 29.83 9.91
N LEU A 219 -3.42 28.70 9.21
CA LEU A 219 -3.15 28.60 7.78
C LEU A 219 -4.00 29.56 6.95
N LYS A 220 -5.29 29.71 7.26
CA LYS A 220 -6.16 30.68 6.55
C LYS A 220 -5.62 32.10 6.65
N ALA A 221 -5.17 32.49 7.82
CA ALA A 221 -4.61 33.82 8.04
C ALA A 221 -3.30 34.01 7.24
N LEU A 222 -2.42 33.01 7.23
CA LEU A 222 -1.12 33.09 6.55
C LEU A 222 -1.27 33.07 5.02
N LEU A 223 -2.23 32.31 4.48
CA LEU A 223 -2.43 32.11 3.04
C LEU A 223 -3.52 32.99 2.42
N ASN A 224 -4.01 34.00 3.13
CA ASN A 224 -5.14 34.82 2.71
C ASN A 224 -4.99 35.40 1.28
N ASP A 225 -3.78 35.77 0.89
CA ASP A 225 -3.48 36.38 -0.41
C ASP A 225 -3.13 35.33 -1.51
N SER A 226 -3.08 34.03 -1.20
CA SER A 226 -2.80 32.98 -2.16
C SER A 226 -4.08 32.25 -2.61
N GLU A 227 -4.45 32.38 -3.89
CA GLU A 227 -5.64 31.69 -4.44
C GLU A 227 -5.51 30.16 -4.32
N ILE A 228 -4.34 29.60 -4.67
CA ILE A 228 -4.09 28.16 -4.59
C ILE A 228 -4.05 27.70 -3.13
N GLY A 229 -3.46 28.51 -2.24
CA GLY A 229 -3.42 28.25 -0.81
C GLY A 229 -4.80 28.20 -0.19
N ASN A 230 -5.64 29.18 -0.50
CA ASN A 230 -7.02 29.23 -0.03
C ASN A 230 -7.84 28.02 -0.49
N LYS A 231 -7.67 27.54 -1.74
CA LYS A 231 -8.29 26.29 -2.21
C LYS A 231 -7.83 25.10 -1.40
N GLY A 232 -6.52 24.95 -1.18
CA GLY A 232 -5.96 23.85 -0.38
C GLY A 232 -6.45 23.83 1.05
N VAL A 233 -6.50 25.01 1.69
CA VAL A 233 -7.02 25.17 3.07
C VAL A 233 -8.52 24.86 3.13
N ALA A 234 -9.31 25.31 2.16
CA ALA A 234 -10.74 25.01 2.13
C ALA A 234 -11.02 23.49 1.98
N GLU A 235 -10.27 22.79 1.13
CA GLU A 235 -10.36 21.34 0.98
C GLU A 235 -9.98 20.61 2.27
N LEU A 236 -8.88 20.98 2.90
CA LEU A 236 -8.41 20.40 4.15
C LEU A 236 -9.42 20.63 5.29
N ASP A 237 -9.88 21.87 5.46
CA ASP A 237 -10.88 22.26 6.47
C ASP A 237 -12.20 21.47 6.30
N PHE A 238 -12.64 21.29 5.04
CA PHE A 238 -13.82 20.49 4.73
C PHE A 238 -13.64 19.03 5.21
N ILE A 239 -12.51 18.41 4.87
CA ILE A 239 -12.24 17.02 5.25
C ILE A 239 -12.18 16.89 6.77
N ILE A 240 -11.38 17.70 7.46
CA ILE A 240 -11.22 17.65 8.93
C ILE A 240 -12.57 17.84 9.62
N LYS A 241 -13.33 18.87 9.28
CA LYS A 241 -14.65 19.14 9.88
C LYS A 241 -15.67 18.01 9.69
N LYS A 242 -15.55 17.25 8.61
CA LYS A 242 -16.43 16.10 8.39
C LYS A 242 -15.96 14.89 9.18
N ILE A 243 -14.65 14.65 9.25
CA ILE A 243 -14.06 13.57 10.03
C ILE A 243 -14.33 13.77 11.53
N ASP A 244 -14.21 14.99 12.05
CA ASP A 244 -14.51 15.30 13.46
C ASP A 244 -15.95 14.94 13.88
N LYS A 245 -16.88 14.87 12.91
CA LYS A 245 -18.26 14.42 13.15
C LYS A 245 -18.44 12.91 13.09
N LEU A 246 -17.42 12.20 12.64
CA LEU A 246 -17.41 10.74 12.55
C LEU A 246 -16.66 10.19 13.77
N SER A 247 -17.26 9.25 14.45
CA SER A 247 -16.58 8.54 15.54
C SER A 247 -15.66 7.48 14.92
N LEU A 248 -14.42 7.83 14.63
CA LEU A 248 -13.39 6.86 14.26
C LEU A 248 -13.13 5.93 15.45
N LYS A 249 -12.88 4.65 15.18
CA LYS A 249 -12.76 3.61 16.20
C LYS A 249 -11.40 3.59 16.87
N ASN A 250 -10.34 3.81 16.10
CA ASN A 250 -8.97 3.52 16.51
C ASN A 250 -7.94 4.51 15.96
N SER A 251 -8.33 5.32 14.98
CA SER A 251 -7.40 6.25 14.32
C SER A 251 -7.62 7.69 14.76
N GLU A 252 -6.52 8.45 14.89
CA GLU A 252 -6.52 9.89 15.10
C GLU A 252 -6.07 10.58 13.81
N VAL A 253 -6.88 11.53 13.31
CA VAL A 253 -6.52 12.33 12.12
C VAL A 253 -5.83 13.61 12.58
N LYS A 254 -4.62 13.85 12.06
CA LYS A 254 -3.81 15.03 12.40
C LYS A 254 -3.40 15.79 11.15
N PHE A 255 -3.58 17.10 11.18
CA PHE A 255 -2.96 17.97 10.21
C PHE A 255 -1.44 18.01 10.45
N ASP A 256 -0.67 17.76 9.39
CA ASP A 256 0.81 17.86 9.42
C ASP A 256 1.32 18.63 8.21
N ILE A 257 1.71 19.87 8.43
CA ILE A 257 2.23 20.76 7.38
C ILE A 257 3.54 20.25 6.76
N SER A 258 4.31 19.44 7.49
CA SER A 258 5.57 18.87 7.01
C SER A 258 5.36 17.66 6.10
N LEU A 259 4.14 17.09 6.08
CA LEU A 259 3.82 15.98 5.20
C LEU A 259 3.89 16.44 3.74
N ALA A 260 4.91 16.00 3.03
CA ALA A 260 5.20 16.44 1.68
C ALA A 260 5.24 15.31 0.63
N ARG A 261 5.04 14.08 0.97
CA ARG A 261 5.11 12.85 0.15
C ARG A 261 5.64 13.01 -1.29
N GLY A 262 6.69 12.22 -1.60
CA GLY A 262 7.54 12.42 -2.76
C GLY A 262 7.01 11.94 -4.13
N LEU A 263 5.76 11.48 -4.29
CA LEU A 263 5.23 11.11 -5.61
C LEU A 263 4.69 12.34 -6.34
N ASN A 264 5.25 12.62 -7.51
CA ASN A 264 4.99 13.86 -8.24
C ASN A 264 3.58 13.97 -8.83
N TYR A 265 2.80 12.90 -8.85
CA TYR A 265 1.47 12.91 -9.44
C TYR A 265 0.34 13.38 -8.51
N TYR A 266 0.61 13.60 -7.21
CA TYR A 266 -0.41 14.16 -6.31
C TYR A 266 -0.67 15.64 -6.57
N THR A 267 -1.95 16.03 -6.55
CA THR A 267 -2.42 17.39 -6.89
C THR A 267 -3.21 18.07 -5.78
N GLY A 268 -3.75 17.30 -4.84
CA GLY A 268 -4.62 17.76 -3.76
C GLY A 268 -4.22 17.21 -2.39
N SER A 269 -5.20 16.68 -1.65
CA SER A 269 -4.99 16.02 -0.36
C SER A 269 -3.98 14.88 -0.44
N ILE A 270 -3.14 14.77 0.57
CA ILE A 270 -2.15 13.69 0.75
C ILE A 270 -2.31 13.11 2.15
N PHE A 271 -2.11 11.79 2.25
CA PHE A 271 -2.27 11.02 3.47
C PHE A 271 -1.03 10.21 3.78
N GLU A 272 -0.70 10.11 5.05
CA GLU A 272 0.27 9.17 5.56
C GLU A 272 -0.25 8.54 6.83
N VAL A 273 -0.17 7.21 6.94
CA VAL A 273 -0.64 6.46 8.10
C VAL A 273 0.54 5.84 8.80
N LYS A 274 0.67 6.11 10.10
CA LYS A 274 1.74 5.61 10.97
C LYS A 274 1.13 4.86 12.17
N SER A 275 1.87 3.89 12.70
CA SER A 275 1.62 3.37 14.05
C SER A 275 2.44 4.21 15.02
N SER A 276 1.79 4.70 16.09
CA SER A 276 2.50 5.47 17.13
C SER A 276 3.36 4.56 18.02
N ASP A 277 3.03 3.27 18.09
CA ASP A 277 3.71 2.31 18.96
C ASP A 277 4.99 1.73 18.34
N ILE A 278 5.06 1.66 17.02
CA ILE A 278 6.17 1.01 16.30
C ILE A 278 6.78 1.94 15.25
N ASN A 279 8.06 2.24 15.41
CA ASN A 279 8.80 3.07 14.46
C ASN A 279 9.26 2.26 13.23
N ILE A 280 8.37 2.10 12.24
CA ILE A 280 8.64 1.38 10.99
C ILE A 280 8.42 2.27 9.74
N GLY A 281 8.09 3.55 9.96
CA GLY A 281 7.66 4.47 8.92
C GLY A 281 6.19 4.29 8.55
N SER A 282 5.76 4.84 7.41
CA SER A 282 4.35 4.78 7.01
C SER A 282 3.89 3.35 6.68
N ILE A 283 2.76 2.94 7.25
CA ILE A 283 2.11 1.64 7.00
C ILE A 283 1.05 1.72 5.90
N ALA A 284 0.52 2.91 5.64
CA ALA A 284 -0.30 3.21 4.48
C ALA A 284 -0.07 4.65 4.03
N GLY A 285 -0.54 4.98 2.84
CA GLY A 285 -0.50 6.35 2.38
C GLY A 285 -1.03 6.53 0.98
N GLY A 286 -1.47 7.76 0.67
CA GLY A 286 -2.15 8.05 -0.56
C GLY A 286 -2.34 9.53 -0.81
N GLY A 287 -3.28 9.85 -1.69
CA GLY A 287 -3.67 11.22 -1.98
C GLY A 287 -4.45 11.34 -3.28
N ARG A 288 -4.83 12.58 -3.57
CA ARG A 288 -5.55 12.97 -4.79
C ARG A 288 -4.60 13.20 -5.95
N TYR A 289 -4.98 12.67 -7.11
CA TYR A 289 -4.28 12.83 -8.38
C TYR A 289 -5.29 13.18 -9.49
N ASP A 290 -5.25 14.41 -9.99
CA ASP A 290 -6.23 14.90 -10.96
C ASP A 290 -5.79 14.72 -12.41
N ASP A 291 -4.47 14.66 -12.66
CA ASP A 291 -3.90 14.71 -14.00
C ASP A 291 -3.24 13.41 -14.45
N LEU A 292 -3.31 12.35 -13.64
CA LEU A 292 -2.55 11.13 -13.92
C LEU A 292 -3.01 10.41 -15.20
N THR A 293 -4.31 10.41 -15.49
CA THR A 293 -4.89 9.83 -16.72
C THR A 293 -4.55 10.65 -17.96
N SER A 294 -4.30 11.95 -17.81
CA SER A 294 -3.96 12.84 -18.96
C SER A 294 -2.65 12.42 -19.63
N ILE A 295 -1.74 11.84 -18.88
CA ILE A 295 -0.47 11.30 -19.38
C ILE A 295 -0.71 10.19 -20.43
N PHE A 296 -1.85 9.51 -20.35
CA PHE A 296 -2.28 8.44 -21.25
C PHE A 296 -3.38 8.88 -22.21
N GLY A 297 -3.68 10.20 -22.28
CA GLY A 297 -4.59 10.81 -23.26
C GLY A 297 -6.03 10.99 -22.77
N LEU A 298 -6.36 10.77 -21.50
CA LEU A 298 -7.68 11.02 -20.93
C LEU A 298 -7.63 12.16 -19.91
N ASN A 299 -8.07 13.36 -20.31
CA ASN A 299 -8.06 14.56 -19.49
C ASN A 299 -9.26 14.65 -18.55
N ASP A 300 -9.16 15.50 -17.53
CA ASP A 300 -10.23 15.87 -16.59
C ASP A 300 -10.83 14.72 -15.78
N VAL A 301 -10.07 13.66 -15.56
CA VAL A 301 -10.49 12.52 -14.74
C VAL A 301 -9.70 12.53 -13.42
N SER A 302 -10.34 13.08 -12.39
CA SER A 302 -9.79 13.14 -11.04
C SER A 302 -9.84 11.77 -10.36
N GLY A 303 -8.78 11.44 -9.63
CA GLY A 303 -8.71 10.25 -8.81
C GLY A 303 -8.16 10.55 -7.42
N VAL A 304 -8.50 9.70 -6.47
CA VAL A 304 -7.94 9.70 -5.12
C VAL A 304 -7.83 8.25 -4.64
N GLY A 305 -6.74 7.92 -3.96
CA GLY A 305 -6.54 6.56 -3.49
C GLY A 305 -5.59 6.46 -2.31
N ILE A 306 -5.58 5.28 -1.73
CA ILE A 306 -4.67 4.92 -0.65
C ILE A 306 -4.07 3.54 -0.89
N SER A 307 -2.81 3.37 -0.51
CA SER A 307 -2.05 2.14 -0.61
C SER A 307 -1.63 1.66 0.77
N PHE A 308 -1.94 0.42 1.12
CA PHE A 308 -1.54 -0.25 2.35
C PHE A 308 -0.32 -1.12 2.07
N GLY A 309 0.76 -0.92 2.83
CA GLY A 309 1.98 -1.72 2.77
C GLY A 309 1.87 -2.96 3.66
N ILE A 310 1.41 -4.09 3.11
CA ILE A 310 1.12 -5.30 3.88
C ILE A 310 2.34 -5.81 4.65
N ASP A 311 3.53 -5.77 4.06
CA ASP A 311 4.74 -6.22 4.72
C ASP A 311 5.07 -5.41 5.98
N ARG A 312 4.82 -4.09 5.96
CA ARG A 312 4.99 -3.24 7.15
C ARG A 312 3.89 -3.46 8.17
N ILE A 313 2.64 -3.61 7.72
CA ILE A 313 1.50 -3.95 8.58
C ILE A 313 1.79 -5.29 9.28
N PHE A 314 2.29 -6.30 8.55
CA PHE A 314 2.69 -7.58 9.12
C PHE A 314 3.74 -7.40 10.24
N LEU A 315 4.79 -6.60 9.99
CA LEU A 315 5.82 -6.35 10.99
C LEU A 315 5.28 -5.62 12.24
N VAL A 316 4.34 -4.69 12.08
CA VAL A 316 3.67 -4.05 13.22
C VAL A 316 2.87 -5.07 14.02
N MET A 317 2.08 -5.91 13.35
CA MET A 317 1.29 -6.95 14.00
C MET A 317 2.17 -7.98 14.71
N ASP A 318 3.31 -8.35 14.12
CA ASP A 318 4.28 -9.28 14.71
C ASP A 318 4.92 -8.71 15.98
N GLU A 319 5.40 -7.47 15.93
CA GLU A 319 6.00 -6.79 17.08
C GLU A 319 5.00 -6.56 18.24
N LEU A 320 3.73 -6.31 17.90
CA LEU A 320 2.66 -6.13 18.90
C LEU A 320 1.99 -7.45 19.31
N ASN A 321 2.43 -8.60 18.78
CA ASN A 321 1.85 -9.92 19.04
C ASN A 321 0.33 -10.00 18.76
N LEU A 322 -0.14 -9.38 17.67
CA LEU A 322 -1.56 -9.29 17.31
C LEU A 322 -2.08 -10.47 16.51
N PHE A 323 -1.19 -11.36 16.04
CA PHE A 323 -1.63 -12.53 15.29
C PHE A 323 -2.40 -13.53 16.16
N PRO A 324 -3.51 -14.09 15.66
CA PRO A 324 -4.22 -15.16 16.36
C PRO A 324 -3.28 -16.35 16.63
N LYS A 325 -3.39 -16.95 17.83
CA LYS A 325 -2.54 -18.08 18.23
C LYS A 325 -2.61 -19.28 17.27
N ASN A 326 -3.71 -19.42 16.53
CA ASN A 326 -3.96 -20.57 15.64
C ASN A 326 -3.72 -20.24 14.15
N ILE A 327 -3.05 -19.15 13.83
CA ILE A 327 -2.82 -18.76 12.40
C ILE A 327 -1.97 -19.78 11.65
N ASP A 328 -1.09 -20.51 12.36
CA ASP A 328 -0.21 -21.52 11.78
C ASP A 328 -0.88 -22.89 11.61
N VAL A 329 -2.14 -23.06 12.04
CA VAL A 329 -2.84 -24.33 11.96
C VAL A 329 -3.42 -24.52 10.57
N SER A 330 -2.70 -25.22 9.71
CA SER A 330 -3.15 -25.54 8.33
C SER A 330 -4.27 -26.58 8.29
N SER A 331 -4.34 -27.45 9.29
CA SER A 331 -5.34 -28.52 9.40
C SER A 331 -5.92 -28.55 10.81
N GLN A 332 -7.24 -28.50 10.92
CA GLN A 332 -7.95 -28.58 12.21
C GLN A 332 -8.08 -30.04 12.67
N VAL A 333 -8.25 -30.96 11.72
CA VAL A 333 -8.48 -32.38 11.97
C VAL A 333 -7.50 -33.23 11.18
N LEU A 334 -6.79 -34.11 11.86
CA LEU A 334 -5.95 -35.17 11.25
C LEU A 334 -6.55 -36.53 11.50
N PHE A 335 -6.82 -37.30 10.44
CA PHE A 335 -7.13 -38.69 10.52
C PHE A 335 -5.84 -39.52 10.51
N LEU A 336 -5.69 -40.41 11.47
CA LEU A 336 -4.60 -41.37 11.44
C LEU A 336 -4.86 -42.45 10.40
N ASN A 337 -3.80 -42.99 9.82
CA ASN A 337 -3.85 -44.04 8.84
C ASN A 337 -3.44 -45.39 9.49
N PHE A 338 -4.34 -46.36 9.56
CA PHE A 338 -4.11 -47.68 10.11
C PHE A 338 -3.94 -48.73 9.05
N GLY A 339 -4.18 -48.43 7.77
CA GLY A 339 -4.09 -49.31 6.63
C GLY A 339 -4.96 -48.83 5.48
N GLU A 340 -4.96 -49.57 4.38
CA GLU A 340 -5.66 -49.20 3.15
C GLU A 340 -7.19 -49.16 3.31
N GLU A 341 -7.77 -50.08 4.06
CA GLU A 341 -9.22 -50.18 4.28
C GLU A 341 -9.71 -49.04 5.16
N GLU A 342 -9.04 -48.77 6.28
CA GLU A 342 -9.37 -47.68 7.21
C GLU A 342 -9.16 -46.32 6.55
N ALA A 343 -8.07 -46.15 5.80
CA ALA A 343 -7.81 -44.94 5.04
C ALA A 343 -8.91 -44.68 4.01
N SER A 344 -9.36 -45.71 3.31
CA SER A 344 -10.45 -45.58 2.34
C SER A 344 -11.77 -45.17 2.98
N TYR A 345 -12.08 -45.71 4.17
CA TYR A 345 -13.23 -45.31 4.96
C TYR A 345 -13.13 -43.82 5.39
N CYS A 346 -11.95 -43.40 5.85
CA CYS A 346 -11.69 -42.02 6.26
C CYS A 346 -11.90 -41.00 5.12
N LEU A 347 -11.67 -41.37 3.85
CA LEU A 347 -11.84 -40.46 2.73
C LEU A 347 -13.27 -39.91 2.59
N ALA A 348 -14.28 -40.74 2.89
CA ALA A 348 -15.67 -40.31 2.84
C ALA A 348 -15.99 -39.27 3.93
N LEU A 349 -15.46 -39.48 5.14
CA LEU A 349 -15.61 -38.56 6.27
C LEU A 349 -14.84 -37.25 6.04
N LEU A 350 -13.63 -37.33 5.51
CA LEU A 350 -12.84 -36.16 5.13
C LEU A 350 -13.56 -35.29 4.09
N LYS A 351 -14.26 -35.93 3.13
CA LYS A 351 -15.06 -35.19 2.16
C LYS A 351 -16.17 -34.41 2.85
N GLN A 352 -16.89 -35.02 3.78
CA GLN A 352 -17.96 -34.34 4.54
C GLN A 352 -17.41 -33.14 5.37
N LEU A 353 -16.26 -33.31 6.05
CA LEU A 353 -15.64 -32.23 6.80
C LEU A 353 -15.25 -31.04 5.89
N ARG A 354 -14.65 -31.34 4.73
CA ARG A 354 -14.24 -30.33 3.76
C ARG A 354 -15.43 -29.60 3.12
N GLU A 355 -16.54 -30.29 2.87
CA GLU A 355 -17.80 -29.70 2.40
C GLU A 355 -18.39 -28.73 3.45
N ASN A 356 -18.08 -28.95 4.73
CA ASN A 356 -18.45 -28.03 5.83
C ASN A 356 -17.34 -27.03 6.20
N ASN A 357 -16.37 -26.80 5.30
CA ASN A 357 -15.25 -25.86 5.49
C ASN A 357 -14.36 -26.16 6.71
N ILE A 358 -14.26 -27.44 7.11
CA ILE A 358 -13.33 -27.88 8.16
C ILE A 358 -12.05 -28.38 7.49
N ASN A 359 -10.94 -27.70 7.73
CA ASN A 359 -9.64 -28.08 7.19
C ASN A 359 -9.20 -29.42 7.80
N SER A 360 -9.12 -30.45 6.97
CA SER A 360 -8.87 -31.81 7.41
C SER A 360 -7.95 -32.56 6.47
N GLU A 361 -7.11 -33.42 7.02
CA GLU A 361 -6.16 -34.24 6.26
C GLU A 361 -6.12 -35.68 6.80
N LEU A 362 -5.72 -36.62 5.92
CA LEU A 362 -5.37 -38.00 6.27
C LEU A 362 -3.84 -38.10 6.33
N TYR A 363 -3.31 -38.74 7.36
CA TYR A 363 -1.90 -39.08 7.37
C TYR A 363 -1.60 -40.04 6.22
N PRO A 364 -0.59 -39.78 5.36
CA PRO A 364 -0.50 -40.46 4.04
C PRO A 364 -0.07 -41.92 4.08
N THR A 365 0.56 -42.37 5.16
CA THR A 365 1.12 -43.71 5.29
C THR A 365 0.68 -44.39 6.58
N ASP A 366 0.67 -45.73 6.62
CA ASP A 366 0.36 -46.57 7.77
C ASP A 366 1.51 -46.71 8.78
N ASP A 367 2.22 -45.57 8.99
CA ASP A 367 3.31 -45.52 9.95
C ASP A 367 2.81 -45.78 11.39
N LYS A 368 3.76 -46.17 12.27
CA LYS A 368 3.45 -46.32 13.70
C LYS A 368 2.73 -45.11 14.27
N ILE A 369 1.66 -45.36 15.07
CA ILE A 369 0.84 -44.31 15.69
C ILE A 369 1.66 -43.21 16.33
N LYS A 370 2.75 -43.55 17.03
CA LYS A 370 3.67 -42.56 17.65
C LYS A 370 4.22 -41.57 16.64
N LYS A 371 4.55 -41.98 15.42
CA LYS A 371 5.07 -41.11 14.34
C LYS A 371 3.98 -40.18 13.84
N GLN A 372 2.78 -40.70 13.63
CA GLN A 372 1.62 -39.90 13.20
C GLN A 372 1.20 -38.88 14.26
N MET A 373 1.17 -39.26 15.54
CA MET A 373 0.88 -38.36 16.65
C MET A 373 1.94 -37.28 16.81
N ASN A 374 3.22 -37.60 16.58
CA ASN A 374 4.29 -36.56 16.58
C ASN A 374 4.10 -35.58 15.41
N TYR A 375 3.62 -36.02 14.29
CA TYR A 375 3.27 -35.16 13.17
C TYR A 375 2.11 -34.20 13.54
N ALA A 376 1.03 -34.73 14.13
CA ALA A 376 -0.09 -33.93 14.62
C ALA A 376 0.37 -32.84 15.60
N ASN A 377 1.21 -33.21 16.58
CA ASN A 377 1.78 -32.27 17.55
C ASN A 377 2.62 -31.17 16.90
N LYS A 378 3.51 -31.54 15.95
CA LYS A 378 4.35 -30.57 15.24
C LYS A 378 3.55 -29.60 14.39
N LYS A 379 2.47 -30.07 13.79
CA LYS A 379 1.52 -29.26 13.01
C LYS A 379 0.51 -28.51 13.87
N ARG A 380 0.50 -28.73 15.19
CA ARG A 380 -0.47 -28.15 16.12
C ARG A 380 -1.92 -28.38 15.70
N VAL A 381 -2.19 -29.59 15.19
CA VAL A 381 -3.55 -30.01 14.81
C VAL A 381 -4.41 -30.05 16.05
N GLN A 382 -5.63 -29.50 15.99
CA GLN A 382 -6.50 -29.40 17.15
C GLN A 382 -7.12 -30.76 17.52
N PHE A 383 -7.56 -31.53 16.50
CA PHE A 383 -8.21 -32.82 16.72
C PHE A 383 -7.52 -33.92 15.89
N VAL A 384 -7.31 -35.06 16.54
CA VAL A 384 -6.86 -36.29 15.89
C VAL A 384 -7.97 -37.29 15.93
N VAL A 385 -8.32 -37.83 14.75
CA VAL A 385 -9.34 -38.89 14.59
C VAL A 385 -8.65 -40.22 14.34
N MET A 386 -9.03 -41.23 15.11
CA MET A 386 -8.55 -42.59 15.01
C MET A 386 -9.72 -43.50 14.62
N ILE A 387 -9.57 -44.23 13.52
CA ILE A 387 -10.57 -45.18 13.00
C ILE A 387 -9.84 -46.44 12.66
N GLY A 388 -10.01 -47.48 13.45
CA GLY A 388 -9.56 -48.82 13.20
C GLY A 388 -10.73 -49.72 12.78
N GLU A 389 -10.49 -51.03 12.68
CA GLU A 389 -11.51 -51.99 12.31
C GLU A 389 -12.73 -52.02 13.25
N ASP A 390 -12.50 -51.79 14.55
CA ASP A 390 -13.57 -51.81 15.56
C ASP A 390 -14.47 -50.56 15.41
N GLU A 391 -13.90 -49.39 15.16
CA GLU A 391 -14.63 -48.17 14.88
C GLU A 391 -15.44 -48.28 13.59
N ILE A 392 -14.90 -48.90 12.55
CA ILE A 392 -15.64 -49.11 11.30
C ILE A 392 -16.85 -50.03 11.55
N LYS A 393 -16.69 -51.10 12.35
CA LYS A 393 -17.77 -52.05 12.67
C LYS A 393 -18.85 -51.45 13.54
N SER A 394 -18.48 -50.62 14.52
CA SER A 394 -19.42 -49.98 15.44
C SER A 394 -20.07 -48.74 14.86
N GLY A 395 -19.45 -48.10 13.85
CA GLY A 395 -19.85 -46.79 13.32
C GLY A 395 -19.53 -45.65 14.26
N GLU A 396 -18.64 -45.82 15.22
CA GLU A 396 -18.18 -44.81 16.17
C GLU A 396 -16.81 -44.26 15.74
N LEU A 397 -16.44 -43.10 16.29
CA LEU A 397 -15.16 -42.44 16.04
C LEU A 397 -14.44 -42.19 17.35
N THR A 398 -13.14 -42.46 17.39
CA THR A 398 -12.31 -42.01 18.50
C THR A 398 -11.67 -40.71 18.14
N ILE A 399 -12.03 -39.62 18.84
CA ILE A 399 -11.49 -38.28 18.64
C ILE A 399 -10.65 -37.89 19.84
N LYS A 400 -9.44 -37.44 19.58
CA LYS A 400 -8.52 -36.90 20.59
C LYS A 400 -8.35 -35.40 20.39
N ASP A 401 -8.64 -34.61 21.42
CA ASP A 401 -8.26 -33.20 21.56
C ASP A 401 -6.76 -33.11 21.93
N MET A 402 -5.94 -32.29 21.23
CA MET A 402 -4.49 -32.33 21.27
C MET A 402 -3.89 -31.25 22.15
#